data_f3462cca2b33af0bdb9558ef474cb5ac
#
_entry.id   f3462cca2b33af0bdb9558ef474cb5ac
#
_cell.length_a   1.000
_cell.length_b   1.000
_cell.length_c   1.000
_cell.angle_alpha   90.00
_cell.angle_beta   90.00
_cell.angle_gamma   90.00
#
_symmetry.space_group_name_H-M   'P 1'
#
loop_
_entity.id
_entity.type
_entity.pdbx_description
1 polymer ?
#
loop_
_entity_poly.entity_id
_entity_poly.type
_entity_poly.pdbx_seq_one_letter_code
_entity_poly.pdbx_strand_id
1 'polypeptide(L)' 'EQPYGHAIRLVQQGAEVSRLVDELELSESEAELIVRLHGQRNSA' A
#
# COMPACT_ATOMS: atom_id res chain seq x y z
N GLU A 1 5.10 -7.54 -14.85
CA GLU A 1 4.41 -7.74 -13.77
C GLU A 1 5.08 -7.23 -12.56
N GLN A 2 4.54 -6.37 -11.78
CA GLN A 2 5.15 -5.81 -10.66
C GLN A 2 4.69 -6.46 -9.41
N PRO A 3 5.57 -6.88 -8.58
CA PRO A 3 5.23 -7.56 -7.36
C PRO A 3 4.31 -6.72 -6.48
N TYR A 4 4.53 -5.43 -6.46
CA TYR A 4 3.72 -4.61 -5.62
C TYR A 4 2.66 -3.82 -6.39
N GLY A 5 2.44 -4.16 -7.60
CA GLY A 5 1.46 -3.42 -8.41
C GLY A 5 0.06 -3.43 -7.80
N HIS A 6 -0.34 -4.59 -7.31
CA HIS A 6 -1.66 -4.70 -6.73
C HIS A 6 -1.74 -3.86 -5.44
N ALA A 7 -0.68 -3.88 -4.65
CA ALA A 7 -0.68 -3.13 -3.42
C ALA A 7 -0.73 -1.62 -3.71
N ILE A 8 0.02 -1.19 -4.68
CA ILE A 8 0.04 0.21 -5.04
C ILE A 8 -1.35 0.65 -5.48
N ARG A 9 -2.01 -0.18 -6.27
CA ARG A 9 -3.32 0.15 -6.71
C ARG A 9 -4.30 0.26 -5.55
N LEU A 10 -4.25 -0.65 -4.61
CA LEU A 10 -5.12 -0.61 -3.47
C LEU A 10 -4.87 0.65 -2.64
N VAL A 11 -3.62 1.00 -2.46
CA VAL A 11 -3.28 2.16 -1.70
C VAL A 11 -3.81 3.42 -2.37
N GLN A 12 -3.73 3.48 -3.68
CA GLN A 12 -4.22 4.62 -4.38
C GLN A 12 -5.74 4.73 -4.28
N GLN A 13 -6.40 3.63 -3.93
CA GLN A 13 -7.81 3.63 -3.75
C GLN A 13 -8.18 3.88 -2.30
N GLY A 14 -7.22 4.14 -1.46
CA GLY A 14 -7.50 4.42 -0.07
C GLY A 14 -7.30 3.29 0.93
N ALA A 15 -6.70 2.22 0.52
CA ALA A 15 -6.52 1.10 1.43
C ALA A 15 -5.50 1.45 2.51
N GLU A 16 -5.69 0.89 3.69
CA GLU A 16 -4.78 1.13 4.77
C GLU A 16 -3.80 0.02 4.95
N VAL A 17 -2.82 0.22 5.79
CA VAL A 17 -1.77 -0.77 6.03
C VAL A 17 -2.37 -2.11 6.41
N SER A 18 -3.33 -2.13 7.32
CA SER A 18 -3.89 -3.39 7.78
C SER A 18 -4.55 -4.14 6.63
N ARG A 19 -5.12 -3.41 5.68
CA ARG A 19 -5.77 -4.06 4.59
C ARG A 19 -4.76 -4.71 3.67
N LEU A 20 -3.63 -4.05 3.45
CA LEU A 20 -2.60 -4.61 2.60
C LEU A 20 -2.01 -5.87 3.25
N VAL A 21 -1.80 -5.80 4.55
CA VAL A 21 -1.25 -6.95 5.25
C VAL A 21 -2.21 -8.12 5.14
N ASP A 22 -3.49 -7.84 5.34
CA ASP A 22 -4.44 -8.91 5.33
C ASP A 22 -4.74 -9.48 3.94
N GLU A 23 -4.91 -8.67 2.98
CA GLU A 23 -5.22 -9.14 1.65
C GLU A 23 -4.03 -9.64 0.85
N LEU A 24 -2.90 -9.03 0.99
CA LEU A 24 -1.75 -9.40 0.21
C LEU A 24 -0.70 -10.13 1.00
N GLU A 25 -0.98 -10.38 2.26
CA GLU A 25 -0.03 -11.07 3.10
C GLU A 25 1.32 -10.39 3.14
N LEU A 26 1.36 -9.10 3.13
CA LEU A 26 2.62 -8.39 3.24
C LEU A 26 2.95 -8.18 4.70
N SER A 27 4.19 -7.91 4.97
CA SER A 27 4.57 -7.64 6.36
C SER A 27 4.14 -6.22 6.65
N GLU A 28 4.01 -5.86 7.89
CA GLU A 28 3.60 -4.55 8.26
C GLU A 28 4.58 -3.52 7.76
N SER A 29 5.85 -3.79 7.82
CA SER A 29 6.85 -2.85 7.38
C SER A 29 6.72 -2.58 5.90
N GLU A 30 6.54 -3.60 5.12
CA GLU A 30 6.40 -3.44 3.71
C GLU A 30 5.13 -2.69 3.35
N ALA A 31 4.04 -3.01 3.99
CA ALA A 31 2.79 -2.35 3.71
C ALA A 31 2.89 -0.86 4.07
N GLU A 32 3.55 -0.57 5.16
CA GLU A 32 3.70 0.78 5.59
C GLU A 32 4.50 1.59 4.57
N LEU A 33 5.55 1.00 4.05
CA LEU A 33 6.37 1.68 3.09
C LEU A 33 5.56 2.00 1.83
N ILE A 34 4.77 1.06 1.39
CA ILE A 34 3.99 1.26 0.18
C ILE A 34 2.97 2.36 0.41
N VAL A 35 2.34 2.38 1.57
CA VAL A 35 1.36 3.39 1.86
C VAL A 35 2.02 4.77 1.89
N ARG A 36 3.21 4.87 2.46
CA ARG A 36 3.88 6.12 2.51
C ARG A 36 4.30 6.59 1.15
N LEU A 37 4.78 5.73 0.34
CA LEU A 37 5.27 6.11 -0.97
C LEU A 37 4.16 6.39 -1.97
N HIS A 38 3.09 5.68 -1.89
CA HIS A 38 2.06 5.81 -2.90
C HIS A 38 0.72 6.34 -2.42
N GLY A 39 0.42 6.21 -1.17
CA GLY A 39 -0.86 6.65 -0.71
C GLY A 39 -0.91 8.07 -0.28
N GLN A 40 0.21 8.58 0.15
CA GLN A 40 0.18 9.84 0.65
C GLN A 40 0.20 10.85 -0.35
N ARG A 41 -0.67 11.33 -0.83
CA ARG A 41 -0.61 12.33 -1.82
C ARG A 41 -0.54 13.64 -1.30
N ASN A 42 -0.09 14.06 -0.52
CA ASN A 42 0.05 15.26 -0.02
C ASN A 42 0.04 16.34 -0.77
N SER A 43 -0.77 16.85 -1.09
CA SER A 43 -0.73 17.89 -1.91
C SER A 43 -0.45 19.10 -1.31
N ALA A 44 -0.24 19.30 -0.42
CA ALA A 44 0.11 20.55 0.15
C ALA A 44 -0.19 21.68 -0.58
#